data_3cd50561f6f6414af4bb08d9b043cb4a
#
_entry.id   3cd50561f6f6414af4bb08d9b043cb4a
#
_cell.length_a   1.000
_cell.length_b   1.000
_cell.length_c   1.000
_cell.angle_alpha   90.00
_cell.angle_beta   90.00
_cell.angle_gamma   90.00
#
_symmetry.space_group_name_H-M   'P 1'
#
loop_
_entity.id
_entity.type
_entity.pdbx_description
1 polymer ?
#
loop_
_entity_poly.entity_id
_entity_poly.type
_entity_poly.pdbx_seq_one_letter_code
_entity_poly.pdbx_strand_id
1 'polypeptide(L)'
;MNIKLFKKVFLKIKKLFKPADKFTYVAMGDSTVEGIGSSGPKKTFPALVFASIKQEFKHAKLHNLGRGGAKISDVISSQLGSAIQLKPDLVTISVGANDLRNRTKLKQFRNDLSQLIEVLKRKTDAKVIVNNIPDLSHLPSIPFVFRIYSKILLKRFNQIIQEQTHKSQVILVDLYSQSKLFANKYPEFISSDGLHPSDTGYALWANTIITQIKHLFLNKQQIKTQF
;
A
#
# COMPACT_ATOMS: atom_id res chain seq x y z
N MET A 1 -9.49 -14.08 17.49
CA MET A 1 -9.65 -14.04 16.02
C MET A 1 -9.70 -15.47 15.49
N ASN A 2 -10.80 -15.86 14.82
CA ASN A 2 -11.11 -17.28 14.54
C ASN A 2 -10.24 -17.85 13.40
N ILE A 3 -9.20 -18.61 13.75
CA ILE A 3 -8.22 -19.24 12.86
C ILE A 3 -8.88 -20.15 11.80
N LYS A 4 -10.03 -20.78 12.11
CA LYS A 4 -10.76 -21.63 11.17
C LYS A 4 -11.42 -20.85 10.03
N LEU A 5 -11.93 -19.64 10.29
CA LEU A 5 -12.49 -18.76 9.27
C LEU A 5 -11.38 -18.23 8.34
N PHE A 6 -10.21 -17.95 8.90
CA PHE A 6 -9.01 -17.55 8.19
C PHE A 6 -8.58 -18.61 7.15
N LYS A 7 -8.47 -19.88 7.57
CA LYS A 7 -8.12 -21.00 6.66
C LYS A 7 -9.14 -21.19 5.54
N LYS A 8 -10.44 -21.04 5.81
CA LYS A 8 -11.52 -21.28 4.83
C LYS A 8 -11.59 -20.20 3.76
N VAL A 9 -11.31 -18.95 4.11
CA VAL A 9 -11.27 -17.82 3.17
C VAL A 9 -10.06 -17.94 2.24
N PHE A 10 -8.90 -18.27 2.76
CA PHE A 10 -7.67 -18.43 1.98
C PHE A 10 -7.64 -19.70 1.10
N LEU A 11 -8.24 -20.78 1.51
CA LEU A 11 -8.43 -21.97 0.65
C LEU A 11 -9.24 -21.67 -0.62
N LYS A 12 -10.20 -20.74 -0.55
CA LYS A 12 -10.96 -20.27 -1.71
C LYS A 12 -10.16 -19.26 -2.56
N ILE A 13 -9.25 -18.50 -1.98
CA ILE A 13 -8.28 -17.66 -2.73
C ILE A 13 -7.38 -18.55 -3.59
N LYS A 14 -6.91 -19.67 -3.05
CA LYS A 14 -6.11 -20.66 -3.79
C LYS A 14 -6.80 -21.19 -5.06
N LYS A 15 -8.14 -21.22 -5.09
CA LYS A 15 -8.92 -21.62 -6.29
C LYS A 15 -9.08 -20.52 -7.33
N LEU A 16 -8.83 -19.25 -6.98
CA LEU A 16 -8.92 -18.08 -7.89
C LEU A 16 -7.57 -17.71 -8.52
N PHE A 17 -6.50 -18.02 -7.85
CA PHE A 17 -5.15 -18.00 -8.37
C PHE A 17 -4.82 -19.43 -8.82
N LYS A 18 -4.33 -19.63 -10.04
CA LYS A 18 -3.98 -20.94 -10.62
C LYS A 18 -3.35 -21.90 -9.57
N PRO A 19 -3.44 -23.23 -9.71
CA PRO A 19 -2.97 -24.20 -8.71
C PRO A 19 -1.44 -24.29 -8.62
N ALA A 20 -0.74 -23.18 -8.69
CA ALA A 20 0.68 -23.11 -8.48
C ALA A 20 0.94 -22.62 -7.04
N ASP A 21 1.74 -23.37 -6.28
CA ASP A 21 2.27 -22.98 -4.96
C ASP A 21 3.16 -21.71 -5.01
N LYS A 22 3.21 -21.05 -6.17
CA LYS A 22 4.02 -19.85 -6.45
C LYS A 22 3.14 -18.61 -6.38
N PHE A 23 3.62 -17.58 -5.71
CA PHE A 23 3.00 -16.28 -5.64
C PHE A 23 4.07 -15.19 -5.63
N THR A 24 3.97 -14.22 -6.51
CA THR A 24 4.91 -13.10 -6.59
C THR A 24 4.24 -11.83 -6.10
N TYR A 25 4.73 -11.29 -4.98
CA TYR A 25 4.31 -10.01 -4.42
C TYR A 25 5.39 -8.97 -4.70
N VAL A 26 5.01 -7.86 -5.35
CA VAL A 26 5.88 -6.71 -5.60
C VAL A 26 5.35 -5.52 -4.81
N ALA A 27 6.21 -4.91 -3.99
CA ALA A 27 5.92 -3.67 -3.27
C ALA A 27 6.68 -2.51 -3.95
N MET A 28 5.95 -1.47 -4.36
CA MET A 28 6.48 -0.30 -5.04
C MET A 28 6.20 0.97 -4.24
N GLY A 29 7.13 1.92 -4.25
CA GLY A 29 6.92 3.21 -3.61
C GLY A 29 8.18 3.83 -3.03
N ASP A 30 8.00 4.55 -1.93
CA ASP A 30 9.01 5.40 -1.30
C ASP A 30 9.71 4.74 -0.08
N SER A 31 10.20 5.57 0.84
CA SER A 31 10.87 5.16 2.08
C SER A 31 10.01 4.25 2.97
N THR A 32 8.68 4.40 2.92
CA THR A 32 7.77 3.57 3.71
C THR A 32 7.68 2.14 3.16
N VAL A 33 7.83 1.98 1.86
CA VAL A 33 7.94 0.66 1.21
C VAL A 33 9.32 0.06 1.45
N GLU A 34 10.39 0.86 1.34
CA GLU A 34 11.75 0.45 1.70
C GLU A 34 11.81 -0.05 3.14
N GLY A 35 11.07 0.59 4.05
CA GLY A 35 10.94 0.21 5.44
C GLY A 35 11.79 1.06 6.39
N ILE A 36 12.10 2.30 6.00
CA ILE A 36 12.81 3.25 6.88
C ILE A 36 11.96 3.47 8.14
N GLY A 37 12.62 3.51 9.30
CA GLY A 37 11.97 3.63 10.61
C GLY A 37 11.64 2.31 11.29
N SER A 38 11.68 1.18 10.57
CA SER A 38 11.53 -0.14 11.18
C SER A 38 12.82 -0.61 11.87
N SER A 39 12.68 -1.44 12.92
CA SER A 39 13.84 -2.04 13.61
C SER A 39 14.52 -3.15 12.79
N GLY A 40 13.98 -3.53 11.64
CA GLY A 40 14.58 -4.52 10.75
C GLY A 40 13.68 -4.94 9.58
N PRO A 41 14.26 -5.63 8.59
CA PRO A 41 13.60 -5.89 7.31
C PRO A 41 12.33 -6.75 7.42
N LYS A 42 12.18 -7.53 8.49
CA LYS A 42 10.98 -8.36 8.75
C LYS A 42 9.83 -7.58 9.39
N LYS A 43 10.06 -6.33 9.80
CA LYS A 43 9.09 -5.47 10.49
C LYS A 43 8.43 -4.44 9.57
N THR A 44 8.86 -4.35 8.32
CA THR A 44 8.26 -3.47 7.32
C THR A 44 6.87 -3.97 6.91
N PHE A 45 5.96 -3.06 6.48
CA PHE A 45 4.63 -3.51 6.05
C PHE A 45 4.68 -4.50 4.87
N PRO A 46 5.56 -4.35 3.86
CA PRO A 46 5.63 -5.35 2.80
C PRO A 46 6.02 -6.74 3.31
N ALA A 47 6.96 -6.80 4.26
CA ALA A 47 7.38 -8.08 4.84
C ALA A 47 6.27 -8.73 5.69
N LEU A 48 5.50 -7.92 6.43
CA LEU A 48 4.38 -8.42 7.25
C LEU A 48 3.21 -8.90 6.36
N VAL A 49 2.87 -8.17 5.28
CA VAL A 49 1.90 -8.63 4.27
C VAL A 49 2.39 -9.92 3.63
N PHE A 50 3.66 -9.98 3.26
CA PHE A 50 4.27 -11.19 2.70
C PHE A 50 4.22 -12.38 3.64
N ALA A 51 4.47 -12.18 4.94
CA ALA A 51 4.37 -13.24 5.94
C ALA A 51 2.96 -13.88 5.98
N SER A 52 1.91 -13.05 5.80
CA SER A 52 0.54 -13.54 5.67
C SER A 52 0.33 -14.32 4.36
N ILE A 53 0.88 -13.83 3.24
CA ILE A 53 0.81 -14.53 1.94
C ILE A 53 1.53 -15.87 1.99
N LYS A 54 2.69 -15.92 2.64
CA LYS A 54 3.53 -17.14 2.73
C LYS A 54 2.86 -18.28 3.51
N GLN A 55 1.91 -17.98 4.40
CA GLN A 55 1.13 -19.00 5.08
C GLN A 55 0.28 -19.83 4.12
N GLU A 56 -0.05 -19.29 2.96
CA GLU A 56 -0.94 -19.88 1.97
C GLU A 56 -0.23 -20.36 0.71
N PHE A 57 0.87 -19.68 0.35
CA PHE A 57 1.64 -19.98 -0.85
C PHE A 57 3.07 -20.37 -0.48
N LYS A 58 3.36 -21.66 -0.47
CA LYS A 58 4.62 -22.22 0.01
C LYS A 58 5.85 -21.64 -0.73
N HIS A 59 5.70 -21.37 -2.03
CA HIS A 59 6.77 -20.82 -2.88
C HIS A 59 6.52 -19.33 -3.22
N ALA A 60 5.93 -18.57 -2.29
CA ALA A 60 5.77 -17.14 -2.45
C ALA A 60 7.13 -16.41 -2.42
N LYS A 61 7.21 -15.31 -3.18
CA LYS A 61 8.35 -14.39 -3.20
C LYS A 61 7.88 -12.95 -3.01
N LEU A 62 8.64 -12.18 -2.23
CA LEU A 62 8.51 -10.74 -2.11
C LEU A 62 9.64 -10.05 -2.86
N HIS A 63 9.29 -9.07 -3.68
CA HIS A 63 10.23 -8.12 -4.27
C HIS A 63 9.85 -6.73 -3.77
N ASN A 64 10.68 -6.19 -2.88
CA ASN A 64 10.53 -4.83 -2.38
C ASN A 64 11.36 -3.90 -3.27
N LEU A 65 10.70 -3.02 -4.03
CA LEU A 65 11.31 -2.04 -4.94
C LEU A 65 11.30 -0.63 -4.34
N GLY A 66 10.86 -0.47 -3.08
CA GLY A 66 10.79 0.82 -2.39
C GLY A 66 12.13 1.52 -2.34
N ARG A 67 12.11 2.85 -2.50
CA ARG A 67 13.31 3.70 -2.45
C ARG A 67 13.03 4.99 -1.72
N GLY A 68 13.85 5.29 -0.72
CA GLY A 68 13.75 6.52 0.07
C GLY A 68 13.71 7.78 -0.79
N GLY A 69 12.81 8.70 -0.45
CA GLY A 69 12.66 9.96 -1.15
C GLY A 69 11.92 9.89 -2.50
N ALA A 70 11.56 8.71 -2.99
CA ALA A 70 10.92 8.55 -4.29
C ALA A 70 9.59 9.29 -4.37
N LYS A 71 9.41 10.07 -5.45
CA LYS A 71 8.15 10.61 -5.93
C LYS A 71 7.50 9.62 -6.90
N ILE A 72 6.27 9.86 -7.29
CA ILE A 72 5.57 8.99 -8.24
C ILE A 72 6.30 8.89 -9.59
N SER A 73 6.91 9.99 -10.06
CA SER A 73 7.75 9.98 -11.28
C SER A 73 8.95 9.05 -11.16
N ASP A 74 9.55 8.96 -9.96
CA ASP A 74 10.69 8.07 -9.72
C ASP A 74 10.24 6.60 -9.67
N VAL A 75 9.05 6.34 -9.10
CA VAL A 75 8.45 4.99 -9.13
C VAL A 75 8.21 4.53 -10.57
N ILE A 76 7.72 5.41 -11.44
CA ILE A 76 7.50 5.10 -12.87
C ILE A 76 8.82 4.81 -13.55
N SER A 77 9.82 5.68 -13.38
CA SER A 77 11.08 5.59 -14.13
C SER A 77 11.99 4.46 -13.67
N SER A 78 12.00 4.14 -12.36
CA SER A 78 12.97 3.20 -11.79
C SER A 78 12.39 1.87 -11.30
N GLN A 79 11.09 1.79 -10.99
CA GLN A 79 10.49 0.59 -10.39
C GLN A 79 9.52 -0.14 -11.33
N LEU A 80 8.76 0.61 -12.15
CA LEU A 80 7.67 0.04 -12.96
C LEU A 80 8.16 -1.03 -13.95
N GLY A 81 9.28 -0.80 -14.64
CA GLY A 81 9.86 -1.77 -15.57
C GLY A 81 10.21 -3.08 -14.89
N SER A 82 10.89 -3.02 -13.74
CA SER A 82 11.22 -4.18 -12.93
C SER A 82 9.98 -4.91 -12.41
N ALA A 83 8.98 -4.16 -11.94
CA ALA A 83 7.73 -4.74 -11.46
C ALA A 83 7.02 -5.56 -12.54
N ILE A 84 6.97 -5.06 -13.78
CA ILE A 84 6.36 -5.78 -14.93
C ILE A 84 7.13 -7.06 -15.25
N GLN A 85 8.48 -7.00 -15.29
CA GLN A 85 9.32 -8.16 -15.59
C GLN A 85 9.16 -9.30 -14.59
N LEU A 86 8.86 -8.98 -13.33
CA LEU A 86 8.64 -9.95 -12.26
C LEU A 86 7.31 -10.71 -12.38
N LYS A 87 6.42 -10.32 -13.29
CA LYS A 87 5.10 -10.95 -13.51
C LYS A 87 4.33 -11.17 -12.20
N PRO A 88 4.05 -10.10 -11.45
CA PRO A 88 3.46 -10.19 -10.11
C PRO A 88 2.03 -10.73 -10.14
N ASP A 89 1.64 -11.38 -9.04
CA ASP A 89 0.25 -11.69 -8.72
C ASP A 89 -0.39 -10.58 -7.89
N LEU A 90 0.44 -9.86 -7.12
CA LEU A 90 0.03 -8.72 -6.29
C LEU A 90 1.05 -7.59 -6.41
N VAL A 91 0.55 -6.37 -6.58
CA VAL A 91 1.35 -5.14 -6.47
C VAL A 91 0.73 -4.25 -5.40
N THR A 92 1.53 -3.79 -4.44
CA THR A 92 1.15 -2.68 -3.56
C THR A 92 1.93 -1.42 -3.94
N ILE A 93 1.25 -0.28 -3.96
CA ILE A 93 1.83 1.03 -4.25
C ILE A 93 1.61 1.95 -3.05
N SER A 94 2.71 2.48 -2.48
CA SER A 94 2.67 3.49 -1.42
C SER A 94 3.61 4.62 -1.78
N VAL A 95 3.04 5.73 -2.26
CA VAL A 95 3.78 6.90 -2.76
C VAL A 95 2.92 8.16 -2.66
N GLY A 96 3.55 9.33 -2.69
CA GLY A 96 2.86 10.61 -2.74
C GLY A 96 3.22 11.54 -1.58
N ALA A 97 3.75 11.03 -0.45
CA ALA A 97 4.21 11.87 0.64
C ALA A 97 5.38 12.78 0.20
N ASN A 98 6.30 12.25 -0.60
CA ASN A 98 7.39 13.05 -1.18
C ASN A 98 6.90 14.00 -2.28
N ASP A 99 5.88 13.63 -3.04
CA ASP A 99 5.22 14.54 -4.00
C ASP A 99 4.62 15.74 -3.29
N LEU A 100 3.90 15.51 -2.21
CA LEU A 100 3.33 16.55 -1.35
C LEU A 100 4.43 17.44 -0.77
N ARG A 101 5.47 16.86 -0.19
CA ARG A 101 6.62 17.60 0.40
C ARG A 101 7.35 18.44 -0.64
N ASN A 102 7.56 17.91 -1.85
CA ASN A 102 8.27 18.59 -2.94
C ASN A 102 7.33 19.44 -3.81
N ARG A 103 6.08 19.65 -3.40
CA ARG A 103 5.09 20.48 -4.08
C ARG A 103 4.87 20.10 -5.55
N THR A 104 4.88 18.79 -5.85
CA THR A 104 4.50 18.28 -7.18
C THR A 104 3.12 18.84 -7.54
N LYS A 105 2.97 19.35 -8.75
CA LYS A 105 1.68 19.90 -9.20
C LYS A 105 0.61 18.81 -9.19
N LEU A 106 -0.57 19.09 -8.63
CA LEU A 106 -1.67 18.12 -8.53
C LEU A 106 -2.05 17.48 -9.87
N LYS A 107 -2.02 18.25 -10.95
CA LYS A 107 -2.26 17.74 -12.31
C LYS A 107 -1.20 16.72 -12.72
N GLN A 108 0.07 17.00 -12.44
CA GLN A 108 1.18 16.09 -12.74
C GLN A 108 1.03 14.78 -11.92
N PHE A 109 0.83 14.89 -10.61
CA PHE A 109 0.62 13.72 -9.75
C PHE A 109 -0.55 12.85 -10.22
N ARG A 110 -1.68 13.48 -10.61
CA ARG A 110 -2.84 12.80 -11.19
C ARG A 110 -2.48 11.99 -12.44
N ASN A 111 -1.78 12.63 -13.38
CA ASN A 111 -1.41 12.00 -14.64
C ASN A 111 -0.44 10.84 -14.42
N ASP A 112 0.56 11.04 -13.57
CA ASP A 112 1.56 10.02 -13.25
C ASP A 112 0.92 8.81 -12.54
N LEU A 113 0.00 9.05 -11.59
CA LEU A 113 -0.71 7.97 -10.90
C LEU A 113 -1.61 7.18 -11.87
N SER A 114 -2.33 7.88 -12.74
CA SER A 114 -3.13 7.24 -13.79
C SER A 114 -2.25 6.37 -14.70
N GLN A 115 -1.14 6.92 -15.19
CA GLN A 115 -0.19 6.21 -16.03
C GLN A 115 0.36 4.96 -15.34
N LEU A 116 0.80 5.08 -14.08
CA LEU A 116 1.37 3.97 -13.31
C LEU A 116 0.36 2.81 -13.20
N ILE A 117 -0.88 3.12 -12.80
CA ILE A 117 -1.94 2.12 -12.64
C ILE A 117 -2.32 1.49 -13.98
N GLU A 118 -2.53 2.30 -15.01
CA GLU A 118 -2.93 1.82 -16.34
C GLU A 118 -1.86 0.92 -16.98
N VAL A 119 -0.59 1.27 -16.84
CA VAL A 119 0.51 0.44 -17.38
C VAL A 119 0.59 -0.87 -16.64
N LEU A 120 0.49 -0.89 -15.30
CA LEU A 120 0.48 -2.13 -14.53
C LEU A 120 -0.69 -3.03 -14.93
N LYS A 121 -1.90 -2.49 -15.05
CA LYS A 121 -3.10 -3.24 -15.46
C LYS A 121 -2.99 -3.81 -16.87
N ARG A 122 -2.39 -3.07 -17.80
CA ARG A 122 -2.24 -3.51 -19.20
C ARG A 122 -1.12 -4.52 -19.38
N LYS A 123 -0.07 -4.44 -18.58
CA LYS A 123 1.15 -5.23 -18.75
C LYS A 123 1.27 -6.39 -17.77
N THR A 124 0.37 -6.52 -16.81
CA THR A 124 0.37 -7.60 -15.81
C THR A 124 -1.06 -8.06 -15.50
N ASP A 125 -1.17 -9.28 -14.98
CA ASP A 125 -2.42 -9.81 -14.42
C ASP A 125 -2.55 -9.53 -12.90
N ALA A 126 -1.66 -8.69 -12.35
CA ALA A 126 -1.57 -8.43 -10.93
C ALA A 126 -2.84 -7.79 -10.36
N LYS A 127 -3.20 -8.16 -9.14
CA LYS A 127 -4.07 -7.33 -8.32
C LYS A 127 -3.27 -6.13 -7.83
N VAL A 128 -3.74 -4.93 -8.18
CA VAL A 128 -3.09 -3.67 -7.79
C VAL A 128 -3.81 -3.07 -6.59
N ILE A 129 -3.04 -2.74 -5.56
CA ILE A 129 -3.47 -2.06 -4.35
C ILE A 129 -2.72 -0.75 -4.25
N VAL A 130 -3.43 0.34 -4.02
CA VAL A 130 -2.84 1.66 -3.80
C VAL A 130 -3.18 2.12 -2.39
N ASN A 131 -2.17 2.46 -1.60
CA ASN A 131 -2.35 3.09 -0.31
C ASN A 131 -2.51 4.60 -0.49
N ASN A 132 -3.48 5.22 0.19
CA ASN A 132 -3.47 6.66 0.30
C ASN A 132 -2.43 7.13 1.34
N ILE A 133 -2.15 8.44 1.35
CA ILE A 133 -1.16 9.04 2.24
C ILE A 133 -1.79 9.19 3.63
N PRO A 134 -1.17 8.66 4.70
CA PRO A 134 -1.67 8.82 6.07
C PRO A 134 -1.69 10.30 6.50
N ASP A 135 -2.37 10.61 7.61
CA ASP A 135 -2.39 11.97 8.14
C ASP A 135 -1.02 12.36 8.70
N LEU A 136 -0.27 13.10 7.92
CA LEU A 136 1.05 13.60 8.27
C LEU A 136 1.01 14.89 9.12
N SER A 137 -0.16 15.52 9.30
CA SER A 137 -0.28 16.84 9.92
C SER A 137 0.13 16.88 11.39
N HIS A 138 0.20 15.73 12.04
CA HIS A 138 0.58 15.58 13.45
C HIS A 138 2.05 15.16 13.65
N LEU A 139 2.79 14.92 12.57
CA LEU A 139 4.19 14.51 12.68
C LEU A 139 5.05 15.56 13.39
N PRO A 140 5.93 15.16 14.34
CA PRO A 140 6.83 16.08 15.01
C PRO A 140 7.72 16.88 14.06
N SER A 141 8.10 16.28 12.94
CA SER A 141 8.92 16.89 11.88
C SER A 141 8.22 18.03 11.12
N ILE A 142 6.88 18.21 11.25
CA ILE A 142 6.15 19.29 10.58
C ILE A 142 5.95 20.47 11.54
N PRO A 143 6.54 21.64 11.27
CA PRO A 143 6.33 22.84 12.07
C PRO A 143 4.85 23.22 12.13
N PHE A 144 4.39 23.68 13.30
CA PHE A 144 2.98 23.96 13.57
C PHE A 144 2.33 24.89 12.54
N VAL A 145 3.06 25.93 12.12
CA VAL A 145 2.58 26.92 11.13
C VAL A 145 2.26 26.32 9.77
N PHE A 146 2.87 25.19 9.40
CA PHE A 146 2.61 24.53 8.13
C PHE A 146 1.55 23.41 8.21
N ARG A 147 1.09 23.05 9.40
CA ARG A 147 0.15 21.92 9.60
C ARG A 147 -1.16 22.10 8.86
N ILE A 148 -1.75 23.30 8.91
CA ILE A 148 -3.04 23.58 8.24
C ILE A 148 -2.87 23.48 6.72
N TYR A 149 -1.84 24.10 6.16
CA TYR A 149 -1.56 24.05 4.74
C TYR A 149 -1.29 22.62 4.27
N SER A 150 -0.44 21.88 5.00
CA SER A 150 -0.13 20.48 4.71
C SER A 150 -1.38 19.60 4.73
N LYS A 151 -2.29 19.84 5.68
CA LYS A 151 -3.56 19.10 5.80
C LYS A 151 -4.50 19.33 4.62
N ILE A 152 -4.60 20.59 4.12
CA ILE A 152 -5.42 20.91 2.94
C ILE A 152 -4.82 20.24 1.70
N LEU A 153 -3.51 20.34 1.51
CA LEU A 153 -2.83 19.77 0.37
C LEU A 153 -2.90 18.24 0.38
N LEU A 154 -2.69 17.63 1.54
CA LEU A 154 -2.81 16.18 1.75
C LEU A 154 -4.20 15.65 1.36
N LYS A 155 -5.27 16.35 1.74
CA LYS A 155 -6.63 16.00 1.32
C LYS A 155 -6.77 15.99 -0.20
N ARG A 156 -6.19 16.96 -0.90
CA ARG A 156 -6.23 17.02 -2.37
C ARG A 156 -5.46 15.88 -3.02
N PHE A 157 -4.30 15.52 -2.50
CA PHE A 157 -3.55 14.35 -2.97
C PHE A 157 -4.34 13.06 -2.76
N ASN A 158 -4.91 12.87 -1.57
CA ASN A 158 -5.71 11.68 -1.26
C ASN A 158 -7.00 11.61 -2.07
N GLN A 159 -7.62 12.74 -2.38
CA GLN A 159 -8.75 12.80 -3.30
C GLN A 159 -8.35 12.31 -4.70
N ILE A 160 -7.20 12.74 -5.21
CA ILE A 160 -6.68 12.24 -6.50
C ILE A 160 -6.45 10.73 -6.46
N ILE A 161 -5.85 10.21 -5.37
CA ILE A 161 -5.62 8.77 -5.22
C ILE A 161 -6.96 8.03 -5.24
N GLN A 162 -7.96 8.49 -4.49
CA GLN A 162 -9.29 7.90 -4.45
C GLN A 162 -9.98 7.92 -5.83
N GLU A 163 -9.94 9.05 -6.54
CA GLU A 163 -10.52 9.18 -7.88
C GLU A 163 -9.86 8.24 -8.89
N GLN A 164 -8.51 8.17 -8.91
CA GLN A 164 -7.79 7.32 -9.86
C GLN A 164 -7.97 5.83 -9.55
N THR A 165 -7.98 5.44 -8.28
CA THR A 165 -8.23 4.04 -7.90
C THR A 165 -9.65 3.61 -8.24
N HIS A 166 -10.65 4.45 -8.00
CA HIS A 166 -12.04 4.19 -8.39
C HIS A 166 -12.18 4.08 -9.91
N LYS A 167 -11.68 5.05 -10.67
CA LYS A 167 -11.72 5.06 -12.13
C LYS A 167 -11.08 3.83 -12.74
N SER A 168 -9.94 3.41 -12.20
CA SER A 168 -9.17 2.26 -12.68
C SER A 168 -9.64 0.93 -12.09
N GLN A 169 -10.63 0.93 -11.19
CA GLN A 169 -11.13 -0.27 -10.51
C GLN A 169 -10.02 -1.08 -9.82
N VAL A 170 -9.07 -0.38 -9.21
CA VAL A 170 -8.04 -0.96 -8.34
C VAL A 170 -8.38 -0.73 -6.88
N ILE A 171 -7.71 -1.43 -5.99
CA ILE A 171 -8.03 -1.43 -4.58
C ILE A 171 -7.39 -0.21 -3.92
N LEU A 172 -8.21 0.58 -3.23
CA LEU A 172 -7.74 1.62 -2.32
C LEU A 172 -7.62 1.07 -0.90
N VAL A 173 -6.48 1.28 -0.26
CA VAL A 173 -6.31 1.09 1.19
C VAL A 173 -6.27 2.45 1.86
N ASP A 174 -7.24 2.70 2.75
CA ASP A 174 -7.41 3.99 3.42
C ASP A 174 -6.57 4.07 4.71
N LEU A 175 -5.27 4.34 4.53
CA LEU A 175 -4.36 4.62 5.65
C LEU A 175 -4.62 5.98 6.28
N TYR A 176 -5.20 6.94 5.54
CA TYR A 176 -5.51 8.26 6.04
C TYR A 176 -6.54 8.23 7.17
N SER A 177 -7.63 7.52 6.99
CA SER A 177 -8.65 7.38 8.04
C SER A 177 -8.12 6.55 9.20
N GLN A 178 -7.33 5.50 8.93
CA GLN A 178 -6.72 4.69 9.97
C GLN A 178 -5.76 5.51 10.85
N SER A 179 -4.90 6.34 10.26
CA SER A 179 -3.94 7.15 11.01
C SER A 179 -4.63 8.14 11.97
N LYS A 180 -5.81 8.66 11.60
CA LYS A 180 -6.58 9.56 12.49
C LYS A 180 -7.10 8.89 13.75
N LEU A 181 -7.50 7.60 13.66
CA LEU A 181 -7.98 6.86 14.81
C LEU A 181 -6.92 6.71 15.92
N PHE A 182 -5.66 6.84 15.54
CA PHE A 182 -4.51 6.67 16.43
C PHE A 182 -3.73 7.97 16.68
N ALA A 183 -4.27 9.11 16.24
CA ALA A 183 -3.60 10.41 16.36
C ALA A 183 -3.17 10.74 17.80
N ASN A 184 -3.92 10.31 18.83
CA ASN A 184 -3.58 10.51 20.24
C ASN A 184 -2.51 9.52 20.76
N LYS A 185 -2.16 8.47 19.99
CA LYS A 185 -1.15 7.46 20.32
C LYS A 185 0.08 7.55 19.41
N TYR A 186 0.32 8.71 18.84
CA TYR A 186 1.36 8.95 17.84
C TYR A 186 2.75 8.44 18.20
N PRO A 187 3.25 8.59 19.45
CA PRO A 187 4.60 8.13 19.78
C PRO A 187 4.85 6.65 19.55
N GLU A 188 3.80 5.81 19.64
CA GLU A 188 3.93 4.36 19.44
C GLU A 188 4.01 3.99 17.96
N PHE A 189 3.43 4.81 17.06
CA PHE A 189 3.29 4.50 15.63
C PHE A 189 4.37 5.14 14.76
N ILE A 190 5.13 6.11 15.32
CA ILE A 190 6.18 6.82 14.60
C ILE A 190 7.53 6.42 15.17
N SER A 191 8.52 6.22 14.30
CA SER A 191 9.90 5.91 14.70
C SER A 191 10.59 7.11 15.36
N SER A 192 11.77 6.88 15.92
CA SER A 192 12.57 7.92 16.60
C SER A 192 12.98 9.09 15.70
N ASP A 193 12.87 8.93 14.36
CA ASP A 193 13.16 10.01 13.42
C ASP A 193 12.02 11.04 13.30
N GLY A 194 10.87 10.78 13.95
CA GLY A 194 9.72 11.68 13.96
C GLY A 194 8.95 11.79 12.65
N LEU A 195 9.23 10.90 11.68
CA LEU A 195 8.70 10.96 10.33
C LEU A 195 8.12 9.61 9.87
N HIS A 196 8.91 8.55 9.92
CA HIS A 196 8.54 7.25 9.39
C HIS A 196 7.77 6.40 10.40
N PRO A 197 6.98 5.41 9.95
CA PRO A 197 6.33 4.48 10.86
C PRO A 197 7.34 3.68 11.69
N SER A 198 7.01 3.46 12.96
CA SER A 198 7.68 2.46 13.81
C SER A 198 7.27 1.04 13.40
N ASP A 199 7.81 0.02 14.07
CA ASP A 199 7.35 -1.37 13.91
C ASP A 199 5.83 -1.50 14.13
N THR A 200 5.30 -0.81 15.15
CA THR A 200 3.85 -0.78 15.45
C THR A 200 3.07 -0.09 14.33
N GLY A 201 3.60 1.03 13.80
CA GLY A 201 3.02 1.72 12.65
C GLY A 201 2.97 0.84 11.41
N TYR A 202 4.05 0.16 11.09
CA TYR A 202 4.10 -0.77 9.96
C TYR A 202 3.18 -1.98 10.14
N ALA A 203 3.06 -2.51 11.36
CA ALA A 203 2.12 -3.59 11.65
C ALA A 203 0.66 -3.15 11.44
N LEU A 204 0.31 -1.91 11.82
CA LEU A 204 -1.00 -1.33 11.56
C LEU A 204 -1.29 -1.24 10.06
N TRP A 205 -0.33 -0.71 9.26
CA TRP A 205 -0.47 -0.63 7.80
C TRP A 205 -0.66 -2.01 7.18
N ALA A 206 0.18 -2.97 7.57
CA ALA A 206 0.08 -4.35 7.08
C ALA A 206 -1.29 -4.96 7.40
N ASN A 207 -1.78 -4.81 8.63
CA ASN A 207 -3.10 -5.32 9.04
C ASN A 207 -4.25 -4.67 8.24
N THR A 208 -4.15 -3.36 7.97
CA THR A 208 -5.13 -2.64 7.15
C THR A 208 -5.16 -3.18 5.72
N ILE A 209 -3.99 -3.37 5.10
CA ILE A 209 -3.86 -3.95 3.75
C ILE A 209 -4.41 -5.38 3.72
N ILE A 210 -4.01 -6.23 4.67
CA ILE A 210 -4.46 -7.63 4.77
C ILE A 210 -5.98 -7.70 4.94
N THR A 211 -6.57 -6.81 5.73
CA THR A 211 -8.02 -6.75 5.95
C THR A 211 -8.76 -6.39 4.67
N GLN A 212 -8.29 -5.40 3.92
CA GLN A 212 -8.86 -5.02 2.63
C GLN A 212 -8.78 -6.15 1.61
N ILE A 213 -7.65 -6.84 1.53
CA ILE A 213 -7.49 -8.02 0.67
C ILE A 213 -8.54 -9.08 1.04
N LYS A 214 -8.76 -9.34 2.32
CA LYS A 214 -9.76 -10.31 2.80
C LYS A 214 -11.19 -9.93 2.40
N HIS A 215 -11.59 -8.67 2.60
CA HIS A 215 -12.93 -8.19 2.25
C HIS A 215 -13.25 -8.37 0.76
N LEU A 216 -12.29 -8.16 -0.11
CA LEU A 216 -12.47 -8.35 -1.55
C LEU A 216 -12.77 -9.78 -1.95
N PHE A 217 -12.19 -10.73 -1.25
CA PHE A 217 -12.41 -12.15 -1.51
C PHE A 217 -13.73 -12.65 -0.92
N LEU A 218 -14.18 -12.08 0.20
CA LEU A 218 -15.48 -12.41 0.81
C LEU A 218 -16.66 -11.91 -0.03
N ASN A 219 -16.59 -10.66 -0.52
CA ASN A 219 -17.68 -10.06 -1.32
C ASN A 219 -17.87 -10.74 -2.67
N LYS A 220 -16.82 -11.26 -3.31
CA LYS A 220 -16.96 -12.06 -4.54
C LYS A 220 -17.72 -13.39 -4.33
N GLN A 221 -17.83 -13.87 -3.11
CA GLN A 221 -18.56 -15.12 -2.81
C GLN A 221 -20.07 -14.90 -2.69
N GLN A 222 -20.50 -13.73 -2.19
CA GLN A 222 -21.94 -13.41 -2.09
C GLN A 222 -22.60 -13.20 -3.46
N ILE A 223 -21.85 -12.68 -4.45
CA ILE A 223 -22.35 -12.48 -5.81
C ILE A 223 -22.46 -13.79 -6.58
N LYS A 224 -21.61 -14.80 -6.32
CA LYS A 224 -21.66 -16.11 -7.01
C LYS A 224 -22.66 -17.11 -6.42
N THR A 225 -23.28 -16.82 -5.29
CA THR A 225 -24.30 -17.66 -4.66
C THR A 225 -25.73 -17.16 -4.93
N GLN A 226 -25.89 -16.09 -5.72
CA GLN A 226 -27.19 -15.54 -6.13
C GLN A 226 -27.56 -15.82 -7.60
N PHE A 227 -26.77 -16.68 -8.27
CA PHE A 227 -27.11 -17.17 -9.61
C PHE A 227 -27.04 -18.69 -9.67
#